data_7ad944b6908a5c92989c193c59a29486
#
_entry.id   7ad944b6908a5c92989c193c59a29486
#
_cell.length_a   1.000
_cell.length_b   1.000
_cell.length_c   1.000
_cell.angle_alpha   90.00
_cell.angle_beta   90.00
_cell.angle_gamma   90.00
#
_symmetry.space_group_name_H-M   'P 1'
#
loop_
_entity.id
_entity.type
_entity.pdbx_description
1 polymer ?
#
loop_
_entity_poly.entity_id
_entity_poly.type
_entity_poly.pdbx_seq_one_letter_code
_entity_poly.pdbx_strand_id
1 'polypeptide(L)'
;MTFKPTKYNLICCATGRRFDDAGWSLADSECSCPSLVRAEYENKQYNPRTDLDGFYRYADWLPIKRTLAGSCAPVTYKSEKLAEKLGLNNLYITISGYYPEKGATMETCSFKETEAYSVCARLPEDNKKILVVASAGNTARAF
;
A
#
# COMPACT_ATOMS: atom_id res chain seq x y z
N MET A 1 20.16 -7.25 -0.35
CA MET A 1 19.41 -8.34 0.36
C MET A 1 18.20 -8.72 -0.48
N THR A 2 17.90 -10.00 -0.64
CA THR A 2 16.71 -10.43 -1.37
C THR A 2 15.47 -10.17 -0.52
N PHE A 3 14.48 -9.48 -1.07
CA PHE A 3 13.19 -9.26 -0.41
C PHE A 3 12.53 -10.60 -0.06
N LYS A 4 12.03 -10.72 1.16
CA LYS A 4 11.23 -11.87 1.60
C LYS A 4 9.75 -11.50 1.54
N PRO A 5 8.91 -12.31 0.88
CA PRO A 5 7.47 -12.08 0.84
C PRO A 5 6.87 -11.97 2.25
N THR A 6 5.86 -11.13 2.36
CA THR A 6 5.10 -10.95 3.60
C THR A 6 4.37 -12.23 3.96
N LYS A 7 4.40 -12.60 5.23
CA LYS A 7 3.63 -13.73 5.74
C LYS A 7 2.30 -13.25 6.30
N TYR A 8 1.21 -13.77 5.76
CA TYR A 8 -0.16 -13.46 6.17
C TYR A 8 -1.12 -14.59 5.77
N ASN A 9 -2.26 -14.62 6.43
CA ASN A 9 -3.43 -15.40 6.03
C ASN A 9 -4.58 -14.47 5.66
N LEU A 10 -5.49 -14.94 4.84
CA LEU A 10 -6.77 -14.27 4.60
C LEU A 10 -7.81 -14.76 5.59
N ILE A 11 -8.69 -13.86 6.02
CA ILE A 11 -9.81 -14.15 6.91
C ILE A 11 -11.09 -13.66 6.25
N CYS A 12 -12.06 -14.55 6.11
CA CYS A 12 -13.41 -14.20 5.73
C CYS A 12 -14.08 -13.40 6.85
N CYS A 13 -14.55 -12.18 6.57
CA CYS A 13 -15.16 -11.33 7.58
C CYS A 13 -16.52 -11.82 8.06
N ALA A 14 -17.24 -12.63 7.26
CA ALA A 14 -18.53 -13.19 7.66
C ALA A 14 -18.39 -14.44 8.54
N THR A 15 -17.48 -15.35 8.18
CA THR A 15 -17.39 -16.67 8.83
C THR A 15 -16.22 -16.79 9.81
N GLY A 16 -15.23 -15.90 9.74
CA GLY A 16 -13.96 -16.01 10.46
C GLY A 16 -13.03 -17.10 9.92
N ARG A 17 -13.38 -17.78 8.83
CA ARG A 17 -12.53 -18.80 8.22
C ARG A 17 -11.21 -18.20 7.75
N ARG A 18 -10.10 -18.87 8.12
CA ARG A 18 -8.75 -18.54 7.67
C ARG A 18 -8.37 -19.43 6.49
N PHE A 19 -7.72 -18.83 5.49
CA PHE A 19 -7.23 -19.53 4.32
C PHE A 19 -6.02 -18.79 3.70
N ASP A 20 -5.26 -19.53 2.89
CA ASP A 20 -4.10 -18.97 2.20
C ASP A 20 -4.53 -18.13 0.98
N ASP A 21 -3.77 -17.09 0.69
CA ASP A 21 -3.91 -16.35 -0.55
C ASP A 21 -3.27 -17.13 -1.71
N ALA A 22 -4.08 -17.89 -2.42
CA ALA A 22 -3.66 -18.65 -3.59
C ALA A 22 -3.29 -17.80 -4.82
N GLY A 23 -3.19 -16.48 -4.63
CA GLY A 23 -2.93 -15.47 -5.63
C GLY A 23 -4.21 -14.72 -5.99
N TRP A 24 -4.30 -13.46 -5.57
CA TRP A 24 -5.45 -12.59 -5.85
C TRP A 24 -6.80 -13.14 -5.42
N SER A 25 -6.86 -13.76 -4.25
CA SER A 25 -8.14 -14.14 -3.66
C SER A 25 -8.91 -12.86 -3.27
N LEU A 26 -10.03 -12.62 -3.92
CA LEU A 26 -10.88 -11.44 -3.67
C LEU A 26 -12.05 -11.77 -2.73
N ALA A 27 -12.35 -13.07 -2.57
CA ALA A 27 -13.43 -13.55 -1.73
C ALA A 27 -13.07 -14.94 -1.19
N ASP A 28 -13.82 -15.37 -0.18
CA ASP A 28 -13.81 -16.74 0.31
C ASP A 28 -14.74 -17.60 -0.57
N SER A 29 -14.18 -18.54 -1.31
CA SER A 29 -14.94 -19.44 -2.20
C SER A 29 -15.88 -20.41 -1.47
N GLU A 30 -15.66 -20.61 -0.17
CA GLU A 30 -16.49 -21.48 0.67
C GLU A 30 -17.55 -20.70 1.48
N CYS A 31 -17.56 -19.37 1.37
CA CYS A 31 -18.58 -18.56 2.03
C CYS A 31 -19.85 -18.51 1.19
N SER A 32 -20.98 -18.89 1.78
CA SER A 32 -22.28 -18.89 1.13
C SER A 32 -22.89 -17.48 0.96
N CYS A 33 -22.31 -16.47 1.60
CA CYS A 33 -22.77 -15.08 1.51
C CYS A 33 -21.65 -14.17 1.00
N PRO A 34 -21.96 -13.09 0.28
CA PRO A 34 -20.98 -12.09 -0.10
C PRO A 34 -20.30 -11.52 1.14
N SER A 35 -18.97 -11.57 1.17
CA SER A 35 -18.18 -11.09 2.30
C SER A 35 -16.84 -10.54 1.85
N LEU A 36 -16.37 -9.52 2.58
CA LEU A 36 -15.00 -9.04 2.45
C LEU A 36 -14.02 -10.05 3.07
N VAL A 37 -12.81 -10.05 2.56
CA VAL A 37 -11.68 -10.73 3.17
C VAL A 37 -10.67 -9.69 3.66
N ARG A 38 -10.01 -9.98 4.78
CA ARG A 38 -8.93 -9.16 5.32
C ARG A 38 -7.66 -9.98 5.47
N ALA A 39 -6.52 -9.34 5.33
CA ALA A 39 -5.24 -9.98 5.64
C ALA A 39 -4.98 -9.92 7.16
N GLU A 40 -4.50 -11.03 7.71
CA GLU A 40 -3.95 -11.13 9.06
C GLU A 40 -2.45 -11.40 8.95
N TYR A 41 -1.66 -10.38 9.24
CA TYR A 41 -0.20 -10.44 9.13
C TYR A 41 0.41 -11.14 10.35
N GLU A 42 1.50 -11.89 10.12
CA GLU A 42 2.26 -12.56 11.18
C GLU A 42 2.93 -11.52 12.08
N ASN A 43 3.52 -10.47 11.50
CA ASN A 43 4.14 -9.40 12.27
C ASN A 43 3.08 -8.50 12.91
N LYS A 44 3.10 -8.43 14.24
CA LYS A 44 2.18 -7.58 15.04
C LYS A 44 2.87 -6.34 15.62
N GLN A 45 4.17 -6.18 15.41
CA GLN A 45 4.94 -5.05 15.91
C GLN A 45 5.17 -4.03 14.82
N TYR A 46 4.84 -2.76 15.10
CA TYR A 46 5.12 -1.68 14.18
C TYR A 46 6.62 -1.40 14.11
N ASN A 47 7.26 -1.83 13.05
CA ASN A 47 8.67 -1.63 12.78
C ASN A 47 8.90 -1.40 11.28
N PRO A 48 8.78 -0.16 10.79
CA PRO A 48 8.99 0.15 9.37
C PRO A 48 10.39 -0.26 8.90
N ARG A 49 10.44 -0.88 7.74
CA ARG A 49 11.67 -1.31 7.09
C ARG A 49 12.46 -0.11 6.58
N THR A 50 13.68 0.08 7.08
CA THR A 50 14.57 1.17 6.63
C THR A 50 15.42 0.78 5.42
N ASP A 51 15.43 -0.50 5.07
CA ASP A 51 16.12 -1.06 3.92
C ASP A 51 15.26 -1.08 2.64
N LEU A 52 14.01 -0.61 2.72
CA LEU A 52 13.09 -0.53 1.60
C LEU A 52 12.60 0.90 1.38
N ASP A 53 12.49 1.27 0.10
CA ASP A 53 12.09 2.62 -0.30
C ASP A 53 10.58 2.84 -0.31
N GLY A 54 10.19 4.08 -0.14
CA GLY A 54 8.84 4.56 -0.32
C GLY A 54 7.81 3.81 0.53
N PHE A 55 6.75 3.35 -0.12
CA PHE A 55 5.65 2.64 0.48
C PHE A 55 6.05 1.24 1.01
N TYR A 56 7.07 0.62 0.43
CA TYR A 56 7.53 -0.70 0.84
C TYR A 56 8.23 -0.74 2.20
N ARG A 57 8.48 0.41 2.82
CA ARG A 57 8.86 0.44 4.24
C ARG A 57 7.84 -0.24 5.15
N TYR A 58 6.61 -0.39 4.68
CA TYR A 58 5.51 -1.07 5.38
C TYR A 58 5.26 -2.49 4.87
N ALA A 59 6.22 -3.11 4.19
CA ALA A 59 6.10 -4.41 3.55
C ALA A 59 5.59 -5.52 4.47
N ASP A 60 5.92 -5.48 5.74
CA ASP A 60 5.47 -6.47 6.73
C ASP A 60 3.94 -6.47 6.94
N TRP A 61 3.24 -5.44 6.45
CA TRP A 61 1.77 -5.30 6.51
C TRP A 61 1.15 -5.09 5.13
N LEU A 62 1.84 -5.50 4.08
CA LEU A 62 1.35 -5.47 2.71
C LEU A 62 1.31 -6.89 2.15
N PRO A 63 0.25 -7.28 1.39
CA PRO A 63 0.14 -8.61 0.82
C PRO A 63 0.98 -8.72 -0.46
N ILE A 64 2.28 -8.42 -0.37
CA ILE A 64 3.19 -8.32 -1.52
C ILE A 64 4.13 -9.51 -1.61
N LYS A 65 4.51 -9.88 -2.82
CA LYS A 65 5.45 -10.96 -3.13
C LYS A 65 6.81 -10.45 -3.59
N ARG A 66 6.89 -9.19 -4.02
CA ARG A 66 8.10 -8.51 -4.50
C ARG A 66 8.02 -7.01 -4.24
N THR A 67 9.09 -6.31 -4.52
CA THR A 67 9.11 -4.84 -4.58
C THR A 67 9.31 -4.39 -6.03
N LEU A 68 8.82 -3.22 -6.36
CA LEU A 68 8.99 -2.56 -7.65
C LEU A 68 9.81 -1.29 -7.45
N ALA A 69 10.66 -0.97 -8.42
CA ALA A 69 11.42 0.27 -8.39
C ALA A 69 10.50 1.50 -8.51
N GLY A 70 10.94 2.62 -7.96
CA GLY A 70 10.20 3.88 -8.04
C GLY A 70 9.10 4.05 -6.99
N SER A 71 8.96 3.10 -6.06
CA SER A 71 7.96 3.24 -4.99
C SER A 71 8.19 4.51 -4.18
N CYS A 72 7.13 5.28 -3.99
CA CYS A 72 7.09 6.47 -3.17
C CYS A 72 6.09 6.31 -2.03
N ALA A 73 6.06 7.27 -1.11
CA ALA A 73 5.12 7.31 0.00
C ALA A 73 4.68 8.75 0.28
N PRO A 74 3.51 8.94 0.91
CA PRO A 74 3.17 10.25 1.49
C PRO A 74 4.26 10.72 2.45
N VAL A 75 4.55 12.02 2.43
CA VAL A 75 5.53 12.65 3.30
C VAL A 75 4.82 13.57 4.27
N THR A 76 5.13 13.42 5.54
CA THR A 76 4.59 14.30 6.60
C THR A 76 5.71 15.20 7.13
N TYR A 77 5.44 16.50 7.18
CA TYR A 77 6.38 17.47 7.74
C TYR A 77 5.69 18.48 8.65
N LYS A 78 6.43 19.02 9.60
CA LYS A 78 5.97 20.11 10.45
C LYS A 78 6.02 21.42 9.65
N SER A 79 4.90 22.13 9.58
CA SER A 79 4.79 23.40 8.84
C SER A 79 4.84 24.58 9.82
N GLU A 80 6.04 25.09 10.06
CA GLU A 80 6.24 26.17 11.04
C GLU A 80 5.62 27.50 10.59
N LYS A 81 5.91 27.94 9.36
CA LYS A 81 5.42 29.22 8.83
C LYS A 81 3.89 29.29 8.73
N LEU A 82 3.24 28.20 8.32
CA LEU A 82 1.79 28.16 8.26
C LEU A 82 1.18 28.05 9.67
N ALA A 83 1.82 27.28 10.55
CA ALA A 83 1.41 27.19 11.95
C ALA A 83 1.42 28.57 12.63
N GLU A 84 2.51 29.33 12.49
CA GLU A 84 2.64 30.70 12.99
C GLU A 84 1.52 31.58 12.46
N LYS A 85 1.29 31.59 11.14
CA LYS A 85 0.24 32.38 10.49
C LYS A 85 -1.17 32.07 10.97
N LEU A 86 -1.41 30.79 11.36
CA LEU A 86 -2.69 30.32 11.86
C LEU A 86 -2.80 30.33 13.39
N GLY A 87 -1.76 30.77 14.09
CA GLY A 87 -1.72 30.72 15.56
C GLY A 87 -1.69 29.32 16.15
N LEU A 88 -1.12 28.34 15.42
CA LEU A 88 -1.02 26.94 15.84
C LEU A 88 0.40 26.59 16.28
N ASN A 89 0.53 25.82 17.35
CA ASN A 89 1.85 25.39 17.85
C ASN A 89 2.39 24.13 17.16
N ASN A 90 1.48 23.24 16.72
CA ASN A 90 1.82 21.94 16.15
C ASN A 90 0.96 21.66 14.93
N LEU A 91 1.40 22.15 13.76
CA LEU A 91 0.77 21.86 12.48
C LEU A 91 1.65 20.92 11.68
N TYR A 92 1.12 19.73 11.35
CA TYR A 92 1.74 18.78 10.44
C TYR A 92 0.92 18.68 9.16
N ILE A 93 1.61 18.66 8.02
CA ILE A 93 1.01 18.51 6.70
C ILE A 93 1.51 17.19 6.10
N THR A 94 0.58 16.35 5.65
CA THR A 94 0.89 15.16 4.86
C THR A 94 0.58 15.42 3.41
N ILE A 95 1.58 15.23 2.55
CA ILE A 95 1.48 15.40 1.10
C ILE A 95 1.53 14.02 0.43
N SER A 96 0.49 13.70 -0.33
CA SER A 96 0.47 12.63 -1.32
C SER A 96 0.63 13.26 -2.71
N GLY A 97 1.86 13.65 -3.07
CA GLY A 97 2.09 14.42 -4.27
C GLY A 97 3.56 14.59 -4.60
N TYR A 98 3.85 15.54 -5.47
CA TYR A 98 5.20 15.85 -5.92
C TYR A 98 5.70 17.15 -5.29
N TYR A 99 6.59 17.04 -4.32
CA TYR A 99 7.29 18.14 -3.66
C TYR A 99 8.69 17.66 -3.22
N PRO A 100 9.65 17.61 -4.18
CA PRO A 100 10.97 17.00 -3.96
C PRO A 100 11.74 17.62 -2.79
N GLU A 101 11.60 18.92 -2.53
CA GLU A 101 12.27 19.64 -1.44
C GLU A 101 11.83 19.13 -0.05
N LYS A 102 10.69 18.43 0.01
CA LYS A 102 10.20 17.76 1.22
C LYS A 102 10.31 16.23 1.11
N GLY A 103 10.93 15.72 0.03
CA GLY A 103 11.06 14.29 -0.22
C GLY A 103 9.79 13.61 -0.74
N ALA A 104 8.75 14.38 -1.12
CA ALA A 104 7.53 13.84 -1.72
C ALA A 104 7.72 13.70 -3.22
N THR A 105 7.68 12.45 -3.71
CA THR A 105 8.02 12.10 -5.11
C THR A 105 6.93 11.32 -5.83
N MET A 106 5.67 11.44 -5.39
CA MET A 106 4.54 10.82 -6.08
C MET A 106 4.26 11.53 -7.42
N GLU A 107 4.55 10.86 -8.53
CA GLU A 107 4.41 11.42 -9.88
C GLU A 107 2.95 11.64 -10.28
N THR A 108 2.05 10.78 -9.83
CA THR A 108 0.61 10.95 -10.09
C THR A 108 -0.07 11.98 -9.19
N CYS A 109 0.64 12.50 -8.21
CA CYS A 109 0.14 13.41 -7.18
C CYS A 109 -1.11 12.86 -6.45
N SER A 110 -1.19 11.54 -6.31
CA SER A 110 -2.32 10.87 -5.67
C SER A 110 -1.87 9.64 -4.87
N PHE A 111 -2.47 9.42 -3.70
CA PHE A 111 -2.23 8.22 -2.89
C PHE A 111 -2.62 6.91 -3.64
N LYS A 112 -3.33 6.98 -4.75
CA LYS A 112 -3.61 5.83 -5.64
C LYS A 112 -2.35 5.20 -6.20
N GLU A 113 -1.25 5.93 -6.22
CA GLU A 113 0.05 5.40 -6.59
C GLU A 113 0.52 4.31 -5.61
N THR A 114 0.27 4.46 -4.31
CA THR A 114 0.58 3.41 -3.32
C THR A 114 -0.32 2.17 -3.50
N GLU A 115 -1.58 2.36 -3.94
CA GLU A 115 -2.46 1.26 -4.31
C GLU A 115 -1.88 0.46 -5.49
N ALA A 116 -1.46 1.15 -6.56
CA ALA A 116 -0.88 0.50 -7.74
C ALA A 116 0.39 -0.29 -7.39
N TYR A 117 1.31 0.28 -6.61
CA TYR A 117 2.50 -0.41 -6.14
C TYR A 117 2.16 -1.64 -5.29
N SER A 118 1.15 -1.59 -4.44
CA SER A 118 0.71 -2.74 -3.64
C SER A 118 0.10 -3.84 -4.52
N VAL A 119 -0.79 -3.48 -5.41
CA VAL A 119 -1.49 -4.41 -6.31
C VAL A 119 -0.51 -5.09 -7.27
N CYS A 120 0.35 -4.32 -7.95
CA CYS A 120 1.32 -4.85 -8.89
C CYS A 120 2.41 -5.70 -8.22
N ALA A 121 2.81 -5.36 -6.98
CA ALA A 121 3.78 -6.14 -6.21
C ALA A 121 3.21 -7.48 -5.68
N ARG A 122 1.89 -7.64 -5.65
CA ARG A 122 1.22 -8.90 -5.33
C ARG A 122 1.26 -9.91 -6.48
N LEU A 123 1.37 -9.43 -7.72
CA LEU A 123 1.50 -10.29 -8.89
C LEU A 123 2.90 -10.93 -8.91
N PRO A 124 3.02 -12.21 -9.31
CA PRO A 124 4.32 -12.82 -9.56
C PRO A 124 5.05 -12.10 -10.69
N GLU A 125 6.38 -12.18 -10.70
CA GLU A 125 7.22 -11.49 -11.68
C GLU A 125 6.99 -12.01 -13.12
N ASP A 126 6.72 -13.30 -13.23
CA ASP A 126 6.44 -13.99 -14.50
C ASP A 126 4.97 -13.92 -14.92
N ASN A 127 4.17 -13.07 -14.26
CA ASN A 127 2.75 -12.93 -14.58
C ASN A 127 2.56 -12.47 -16.03
N LYS A 128 1.88 -13.30 -16.83
CA LYS A 128 1.51 -13.00 -18.23
C LYS A 128 0.07 -12.53 -18.39
N LYS A 129 -0.68 -12.43 -17.30
CA LYS A 129 -2.08 -11.98 -17.35
C LYS A 129 -2.13 -10.47 -17.50
N ILE A 130 -3.04 -10.01 -18.31
CA ILE A 130 -3.31 -8.58 -18.48
C ILE A 130 -4.11 -8.09 -17.28
N LEU A 131 -3.62 -7.02 -16.66
CA LEU A 131 -4.35 -6.30 -15.62
C LEU A 131 -5.23 -5.23 -16.29
N VAL A 132 -6.53 -5.33 -16.13
CA VAL A 132 -7.49 -4.35 -16.63
C VAL A 132 -7.98 -3.50 -15.47
N VAL A 133 -7.82 -2.19 -15.58
CA VAL A 133 -8.23 -1.21 -14.56
C VAL A 133 -9.39 -0.38 -15.11
N ALA A 134 -10.60 -0.62 -14.61
CA ALA A 134 -11.80 0.12 -14.99
C ALA A 134 -11.89 1.44 -14.21
N SER A 135 -11.12 2.43 -14.62
CA SER A 135 -11.10 3.76 -13.98
C SER A 135 -10.74 4.85 -15.00
N ALA A 136 -11.40 5.99 -14.91
CA ALA A 136 -11.07 7.20 -15.67
C ALA A 136 -10.35 8.26 -14.81
N GLY A 137 -10.00 7.95 -13.58
CA GLY A 137 -9.44 8.88 -12.61
C GLY A 137 -8.03 8.52 -12.14
N ASN A 138 -7.72 8.88 -10.90
CA ASN A 138 -6.39 8.71 -10.32
C ASN A 138 -5.92 7.23 -10.27
N THR A 139 -6.85 6.29 -10.13
CA THR A 139 -6.49 4.87 -10.17
C THR A 139 -5.93 4.49 -11.55
N ALA A 140 -6.58 4.90 -12.65
CA ALA A 140 -6.08 4.62 -14.00
C ALA A 140 -4.73 5.29 -14.28
N ARG A 141 -4.44 6.44 -13.65
CA ARG A 141 -3.14 7.12 -13.79
C ARG A 141 -2.03 6.43 -13.01
N ALA A 142 -2.38 5.75 -11.94
CA ALA A 142 -1.43 5.12 -11.04
C ALA A 142 -0.91 3.77 -11.54
N PHE A 143 -1.71 3.05 -12.33
CA PHE A 143 -1.35 1.77 -12.96
C PHE A 143 -0.74 1.99 -14.35
#